data_0f9d54f68be3cdcd0565eb61ed28b0b7
#
_entry.id   0f9d54f68be3cdcd0565eb61ed28b0b7
#
_cell.length_a   1.000
_cell.length_b   1.000
_cell.length_c   1.000
_cell.angle_alpha   90.00
_cell.angle_beta   90.00
_cell.angle_gamma   90.00
#
_symmetry.space_group_name_H-M   'P 1'
#
loop_
_entity.id
_entity.type
_entity.pdbx_description
1 polymer ?
#
loop_
_entity_poly.entity_id
_entity_poly.type
_entity_poly.pdbx_seq_one_letter_code
_entity_poly.pdbx_strand_id
1 'polypeptide(L)'
;MRDKVDRPGVPRRRVDAGTIASYGLIAGAVVLGWQIAIQPLMQRAPVEAAIRLAPGSPLVLRRSAESELAAGRVENAAALSRDALARSPFDVRALRVLGLTEARAGREDEADEILTLAGNWSLRDDPAHAWLVERRLRRGDYASAFAHADTLVRRRQDIQPQVFRLFTVAGTEDPQRSLPVTASLLAARPPWRGAYLSSLSQTPQELQLAASLAVLLESGRAPLNNGELQGLYWTLLRKDQIQALSMVRERINRPPIGEAVTNGGFADAAAPEPFQWRLFQKAGIVAEIVTDDLRSANPALRVDYDGYAAGTVAEQLTTLPPGAHRFTAEVRIETGDPAARLAWTLSCAAGGGALASLPAGPSNATPDGWRTFSGRFEVPNNCPAQWLRLETRAKDRRAPTVVWFDRVAISPAN
;
A
#
# COMPACT_ATOMS: atom_id res chain seq x y z
N MET A 1 -7.07 113.37 11.31
CA MET A 1 -7.96 112.44 10.68
C MET A 1 -7.14 111.36 10.07
N ARG A 2 -7.06 110.11 10.67
CA ARG A 2 -6.35 108.99 10.16
C ARG A 2 -7.33 107.85 9.99
N ASP A 3 -7.60 107.50 8.76
CA ASP A 3 -8.45 106.40 8.41
C ASP A 3 -7.78 105.08 8.80
N LYS A 4 -8.48 104.20 9.55
CA LYS A 4 -8.13 102.87 9.87
C LYS A 4 -8.68 101.99 8.75
N VAL A 5 -7.77 101.43 7.91
CA VAL A 5 -8.10 100.42 6.97
C VAL A 5 -8.24 99.11 7.74
N ASP A 6 -9.48 98.57 7.75
CA ASP A 6 -9.83 97.26 8.30
C ASP A 6 -9.37 96.17 7.26
N ARG A 7 -8.47 95.27 7.64
CA ARG A 7 -8.07 94.15 6.84
C ARG A 7 -9.04 93.01 7.13
N PRO A 8 -9.66 92.35 6.09
CA PRO A 8 -10.56 91.21 6.31
C PRO A 8 -9.76 90.01 6.83
N GLY A 9 -10.23 89.45 7.97
CA GLY A 9 -9.68 88.30 8.61
C GLY A 9 -9.88 87.06 7.72
N VAL A 10 -8.78 86.33 7.47
CA VAL A 10 -8.80 85.04 6.74
C VAL A 10 -9.57 84.03 7.64
N PRO A 11 -10.66 83.37 7.10
CA PRO A 11 -11.37 82.38 7.89
C PRO A 11 -10.48 81.15 8.18
N ARG A 12 -10.16 80.93 9.44
CA ARG A 12 -9.56 79.70 9.89
C ARG A 12 -10.56 78.57 9.70
N ARG A 13 -10.40 77.76 8.66
CA ARG A 13 -11.14 76.52 8.44
C ARG A 13 -10.85 75.59 9.63
N ARG A 14 -11.83 75.41 10.53
CA ARG A 14 -11.78 74.34 11.52
C ARG A 14 -11.89 73.02 10.80
N VAL A 15 -10.85 72.24 10.84
CA VAL A 15 -10.87 70.89 10.31
C VAL A 15 -11.76 70.08 11.25
N ASP A 16 -12.88 69.56 10.73
CA ASP A 16 -13.86 68.80 11.49
C ASP A 16 -13.29 67.46 11.92
N ALA A 17 -13.56 66.98 13.11
CA ALA A 17 -13.06 65.72 13.66
C ALA A 17 -13.38 64.51 12.76
N GLY A 18 -14.52 64.57 12.07
CA GLY A 18 -14.90 63.58 11.05
C GLY A 18 -13.95 63.53 9.86
N THR A 19 -13.45 64.70 9.43
CA THR A 19 -12.49 64.80 8.31
C THR A 19 -11.13 64.21 8.69
N ILE A 20 -10.65 64.40 9.92
CA ILE A 20 -9.41 63.82 10.43
C ILE A 20 -9.53 62.29 10.53
N ALA A 21 -10.66 61.78 11.04
CA ALA A 21 -10.95 60.35 11.12
C ALA A 21 -11.00 59.71 9.74
N SER A 22 -11.61 60.35 8.75
CA SER A 22 -11.67 59.87 7.36
C SER A 22 -10.27 59.77 6.72
N TYR A 23 -9.41 60.76 6.89
CA TYR A 23 -8.03 60.71 6.40
C TYR A 23 -7.21 59.62 7.11
N GLY A 24 -7.46 59.41 8.42
CA GLY A 24 -6.82 58.33 9.17
C GLY A 24 -7.21 56.94 8.64
N LEU A 25 -8.49 56.73 8.34
CA LEU A 25 -8.97 55.48 7.73
C LEU A 25 -8.44 55.25 6.32
N ILE A 26 -8.40 56.30 5.48
CA ILE A 26 -7.85 56.19 4.13
C ILE A 26 -6.34 55.89 4.20
N ALA A 27 -5.58 56.54 5.06
CA ALA A 27 -4.15 56.26 5.23
C ALA A 27 -3.92 54.86 5.74
N GLY A 28 -4.72 54.36 6.70
CA GLY A 28 -4.70 52.99 7.17
C GLY A 28 -5.03 51.98 6.11
N ALA A 29 -6.04 52.24 5.28
CA ALA A 29 -6.42 51.37 4.16
C ALA A 29 -5.33 51.32 3.05
N VAL A 30 -4.68 52.44 2.77
CA VAL A 30 -3.56 52.50 1.81
C VAL A 30 -2.34 51.73 2.33
N VAL A 31 -2.01 51.87 3.62
CA VAL A 31 -0.89 51.10 4.24
C VAL A 31 -1.19 49.60 4.24
N LEU A 32 -2.41 49.20 4.61
CA LEU A 32 -2.83 47.81 4.57
C LEU A 32 -2.84 47.25 3.15
N GLY A 33 -3.40 48.01 2.20
CA GLY A 33 -3.39 47.63 0.77
C GLY A 33 -1.99 47.50 0.22
N TRP A 34 -1.08 48.38 0.58
CA TRP A 34 0.33 48.31 0.23
C TRP A 34 1.00 47.08 0.83
N GLN A 35 0.79 46.77 2.12
CA GLN A 35 1.33 45.57 2.76
C GLN A 35 0.82 44.29 2.13
N ILE A 36 -0.47 44.23 1.78
CA ILE A 36 -1.06 43.06 1.11
C ILE A 36 -0.51 42.90 -0.31
N ALA A 37 -0.35 43.97 -1.07
CA ALA A 37 0.13 43.93 -2.45
C ALA A 37 1.64 43.68 -2.56
N ILE A 38 2.45 44.20 -1.61
CA ILE A 38 3.91 44.11 -1.69
C ILE A 38 4.44 42.71 -1.32
N GLN A 39 3.74 41.97 -0.45
CA GLN A 39 4.17 40.63 -0.05
C GLN A 39 4.24 39.62 -1.21
N PRO A 40 3.23 39.45 -2.06
CA PRO A 40 3.31 38.60 -3.24
C PRO A 40 4.39 39.05 -4.24
N LEU A 41 4.56 40.35 -4.39
CA LEU A 41 5.59 40.93 -5.25
C LEU A 41 6.98 40.56 -4.72
N MET A 42 7.19 40.73 -3.43
CA MET A 42 8.43 40.38 -2.74
C MET A 42 8.74 38.88 -2.78
N GLN A 43 7.71 38.03 -2.79
CA GLN A 43 7.87 36.59 -2.93
C GLN A 43 8.34 36.18 -4.32
N ARG A 44 7.94 36.90 -5.37
CA ARG A 44 8.21 36.57 -6.78
C ARG A 44 9.39 37.32 -7.38
N ALA A 45 9.71 38.51 -6.85
CA ALA A 45 10.83 39.33 -7.35
C ALA A 45 12.18 38.61 -7.16
N PRO A 46 13.18 38.86 -8.04
CA PRO A 46 14.55 38.46 -7.77
C PRO A 46 15.03 38.93 -6.39
N VAL A 47 15.88 38.13 -5.73
CA VAL A 47 16.32 38.40 -4.34
C VAL A 47 17.00 39.77 -4.25
N GLU A 48 17.80 40.13 -5.23
CA GLU A 48 18.53 41.42 -5.32
C GLU A 48 17.56 42.64 -5.39
N ALA A 49 16.46 42.48 -6.14
CA ALA A 49 15.44 43.52 -6.22
C ALA A 49 14.64 43.63 -4.89
N ALA A 50 14.35 42.51 -4.25
CA ALA A 50 13.66 42.48 -2.97
C ALA A 50 14.48 43.10 -1.86
N ILE A 51 15.80 42.90 -1.82
CA ILE A 51 16.73 43.50 -0.88
C ILE A 51 16.75 45.04 -1.01
N ARG A 52 16.72 45.59 -2.25
CA ARG A 52 16.67 47.03 -2.48
C ARG A 52 15.40 47.68 -1.99
N LEU A 53 14.27 46.97 -2.09
CA LEU A 53 12.94 47.47 -1.74
C LEU A 53 12.67 47.37 -0.23
N ALA A 54 13.08 46.31 0.44
CA ALA A 54 12.80 46.08 1.86
C ALA A 54 13.88 45.25 2.56
N PRO A 55 15.11 45.81 2.75
CA PRO A 55 16.26 45.07 3.27
C PRO A 55 16.05 44.51 4.69
N GLY A 56 15.17 45.11 5.48
CA GLY A 56 14.85 44.68 6.84
C GLY A 56 13.62 43.73 6.94
N SER A 57 12.98 43.39 5.83
CA SER A 57 11.82 42.49 5.86
C SER A 57 12.24 41.07 6.24
N PRO A 58 11.57 40.39 7.20
CA PRO A 58 11.86 38.98 7.54
C PRO A 58 11.80 38.06 6.33
N LEU A 59 10.86 38.28 5.43
CA LEU A 59 10.71 37.53 4.19
C LEU A 59 11.93 37.67 3.29
N VAL A 60 12.46 38.88 3.15
CA VAL A 60 13.64 39.16 2.29
C VAL A 60 14.89 38.57 2.92
N LEU A 61 15.09 38.76 4.22
CA LEU A 61 16.22 38.18 4.96
C LEU A 61 16.24 36.65 4.83
N ARG A 62 15.08 36.00 5.01
CA ARG A 62 14.96 34.56 4.83
C ARG A 62 15.31 34.13 3.40
N ARG A 63 14.75 34.80 2.37
CA ARG A 63 15.05 34.46 0.95
C ARG A 63 16.54 34.68 0.61
N SER A 64 17.13 35.72 1.18
CA SER A 64 18.57 35.96 1.07
C SER A 64 19.38 34.85 1.74
N ALA A 65 18.96 34.41 2.93
CA ALA A 65 19.57 33.28 3.63
C ALA A 65 19.45 31.96 2.81
N GLU A 66 18.30 31.69 2.20
CA GLU A 66 18.10 30.54 1.31
C GLU A 66 19.06 30.61 0.10
N SER A 67 19.23 31.80 -0.51
CA SER A 67 20.13 32.01 -1.63
C SER A 67 21.62 31.84 -1.22
N GLU A 68 22.02 32.40 -0.07
CA GLU A 68 23.40 32.27 0.47
C GLU A 68 23.71 30.79 0.79
N LEU A 69 22.75 30.06 1.38
CA LEU A 69 22.92 28.64 1.65
C LEU A 69 23.06 27.82 0.36
N ALA A 70 22.25 28.13 -0.66
CA ALA A 70 22.34 27.48 -1.98
C ALA A 70 23.71 27.78 -2.66
N ALA A 71 24.27 28.98 -2.45
CA ALA A 71 25.57 29.36 -2.94
C ALA A 71 26.75 28.84 -2.09
N GLY A 72 26.49 28.09 -1.00
CA GLY A 72 27.52 27.54 -0.13
C GLY A 72 28.10 28.53 0.87
N ARG A 73 27.58 29.76 0.98
CA ARG A 73 28.04 30.78 1.92
C ARG A 73 27.35 30.61 3.27
N VAL A 74 27.84 29.65 4.06
CA VAL A 74 27.19 29.12 5.27
C VAL A 74 27.06 30.20 6.36
N GLU A 75 28.14 30.99 6.61
CA GLU A 75 28.14 32.01 7.66
C GLU A 75 27.16 33.14 7.37
N ASN A 76 27.09 33.61 6.13
CA ASN A 76 26.15 34.64 5.70
C ASN A 76 24.70 34.12 5.82
N ALA A 77 24.44 32.89 5.40
CA ALA A 77 23.15 32.27 5.51
C ALA A 77 22.67 32.14 6.97
N ALA A 78 23.58 31.75 7.87
CA ALA A 78 23.32 31.68 9.31
C ALA A 78 22.98 33.06 9.91
N ALA A 79 23.79 34.10 9.59
CA ALA A 79 23.54 35.46 10.07
C ALA A 79 22.19 35.99 9.61
N LEU A 80 21.86 35.86 8.31
CA LEU A 80 20.59 36.31 7.74
C LEU A 80 19.40 35.53 8.30
N SER A 81 19.58 34.26 8.60
CA SER A 81 18.52 33.41 9.21
C SER A 81 18.22 33.86 10.64
N ARG A 82 19.26 34.16 11.44
CA ARG A 82 19.08 34.68 12.81
C ARG A 82 18.42 36.05 12.79
N ASP A 83 18.80 36.92 11.86
CA ASP A 83 18.18 38.24 11.66
C ASP A 83 16.69 38.11 11.25
N ALA A 84 16.35 37.16 10.40
CA ALA A 84 14.97 36.87 10.02
C ALA A 84 14.16 36.38 11.22
N LEU A 85 14.71 35.45 12.01
CA LEU A 85 14.06 34.89 13.20
C LEU A 85 13.92 35.93 14.34
N ALA A 86 14.86 36.85 14.50
CA ALA A 86 14.75 37.96 15.46
C ALA A 86 13.53 38.85 15.17
N ARG A 87 13.11 38.96 13.91
CA ARG A 87 11.95 39.75 13.48
C ARG A 87 10.68 38.92 13.30
N SER A 88 10.84 37.62 13.04
CA SER A 88 9.74 36.67 12.86
C SER A 88 10.10 35.30 13.48
N PRO A 89 9.92 35.15 14.80
CA PRO A 89 10.37 33.97 15.54
C PRO A 89 9.75 32.65 15.09
N PHE A 90 8.58 32.69 14.44
CA PHE A 90 7.85 31.53 13.98
C PHE A 90 8.04 31.25 12.47
N ASP A 91 9.04 31.87 11.81
CA ASP A 91 9.34 31.58 10.41
C ASP A 91 10.07 30.23 10.29
N VAL A 92 9.29 29.16 10.04
CA VAL A 92 9.81 27.78 9.91
C VAL A 92 10.87 27.66 8.83
N ARG A 93 10.76 28.43 7.74
CA ARG A 93 11.75 28.37 6.66
C ARG A 93 13.08 29.02 7.08
N ALA A 94 13.04 30.11 7.84
CA ALA A 94 14.24 30.69 8.40
C ALA A 94 14.90 29.74 9.43
N LEU A 95 14.08 29.07 10.24
CA LEU A 95 14.53 28.05 11.18
C LEU A 95 15.20 26.88 10.47
N ARG A 96 14.58 26.37 9.40
CA ARG A 96 15.18 25.34 8.53
C ARG A 96 16.54 25.77 7.98
N VAL A 97 16.63 26.98 7.41
CA VAL A 97 17.89 27.46 6.85
C VAL A 97 18.96 27.52 7.94
N LEU A 98 18.64 28.02 9.12
CA LEU A 98 19.58 28.03 10.24
C LEU A 98 20.03 26.61 10.59
N GLY A 99 19.11 25.66 10.75
CA GLY A 99 19.47 24.28 11.06
C GLY A 99 20.33 23.61 9.99
N LEU A 100 20.03 23.86 8.69
CA LEU A 100 20.87 23.35 7.61
C LEU A 100 22.26 24.04 7.54
N THR A 101 22.40 25.29 7.98
CA THR A 101 23.71 25.95 8.09
C THR A 101 24.54 25.36 9.23
N GLU A 102 23.90 25.07 10.38
CA GLU A 102 24.55 24.37 11.49
C GLU A 102 25.05 22.98 11.08
N ALA A 103 24.20 22.23 10.35
CA ALA A 103 24.59 20.93 9.82
C ALA A 103 25.81 21.00 8.87
N ARG A 104 25.85 21.99 7.96
CA ARG A 104 26.99 22.20 7.04
C ARG A 104 28.25 22.66 7.75
N ALA A 105 28.09 23.32 8.88
CA ALA A 105 29.22 23.74 9.73
C ALA A 105 29.74 22.60 10.64
N GLY A 106 29.17 21.38 10.53
CA GLY A 106 29.55 20.23 11.34
C GLY A 106 28.94 20.20 12.75
N ARG A 107 28.12 21.16 13.09
CA ARG A 107 27.39 21.21 14.38
C ARG A 107 26.09 20.43 14.29
N GLU A 108 26.22 19.09 14.19
CA GLU A 108 25.07 18.20 13.90
C GLU A 108 24.05 18.12 15.03
N ASP A 109 24.43 18.32 16.29
CA ASP A 109 23.51 18.27 17.42
C ASP A 109 22.64 19.52 17.50
N GLU A 110 23.23 20.70 17.31
CA GLU A 110 22.49 21.97 17.18
C GLU A 110 21.56 21.95 15.95
N ALA A 111 22.06 21.41 14.84
CA ALA A 111 21.24 21.23 13.63
C ALA A 111 20.03 20.31 13.91
N ASP A 112 20.23 19.24 14.67
CA ASP A 112 19.19 18.28 15.02
C ASP A 112 18.08 18.95 15.87
N GLU A 113 18.43 19.74 16.88
CA GLU A 113 17.48 20.48 17.70
C GLU A 113 16.66 21.46 16.85
N ILE A 114 17.34 22.26 16.04
CA ILE A 114 16.70 23.30 15.21
C ILE A 114 15.80 22.67 14.14
N LEU A 115 16.27 21.63 13.44
CA LEU A 115 15.51 20.99 12.38
C LEU A 115 14.35 20.13 12.93
N THR A 116 14.49 19.54 14.12
CA THR A 116 13.40 18.88 14.83
C THR A 116 12.30 19.89 15.13
N LEU A 117 12.64 21.09 15.62
CA LEU A 117 11.67 22.16 15.86
C LEU A 117 10.99 22.58 14.55
N ALA A 118 11.74 22.77 13.47
CA ALA A 118 11.21 23.13 12.15
C ALA A 118 10.24 22.06 11.62
N GLY A 119 10.61 20.77 11.70
CA GLY A 119 9.78 19.66 11.30
C GLY A 119 8.50 19.52 12.11
N ASN A 120 8.57 19.76 13.43
CA ASN A 120 7.39 19.74 14.32
C ASN A 120 6.42 20.91 14.04
N TRP A 121 6.94 22.08 13.67
CA TRP A 121 6.10 23.23 13.33
C TRP A 121 5.52 23.16 11.94
N SER A 122 6.13 22.43 11.03
CA SER A 122 5.64 22.31 9.66
C SER A 122 5.87 20.94 9.03
N LEU A 123 4.80 20.16 8.94
CA LEU A 123 4.79 18.92 8.16
C LEU A 123 5.02 19.15 6.64
N ARG A 124 5.13 20.42 6.21
CA ARG A 124 5.36 20.81 4.81
C ARG A 124 6.81 21.20 4.52
N ASP A 125 7.70 21.11 5.49
CA ASP A 125 9.09 21.43 5.31
C ASP A 125 9.89 20.19 4.89
N ASP A 126 9.79 19.85 3.59
CA ASP A 126 10.44 18.66 3.03
C ASP A 126 11.96 18.59 3.31
N PRO A 127 12.74 19.68 3.18
CA PRO A 127 14.17 19.62 3.47
C PRO A 127 14.51 19.32 4.93
N ALA A 128 13.72 19.84 5.89
CA ALA A 128 13.92 19.51 7.30
C ALA A 128 13.62 18.04 7.57
N HIS A 129 12.48 17.54 7.07
CA HIS A 129 12.14 16.13 7.21
C HIS A 129 13.15 15.21 6.53
N ALA A 130 13.64 15.54 5.33
CA ALA A 130 14.64 14.75 4.63
C ALA A 130 15.95 14.64 5.42
N TRP A 131 16.43 15.74 5.98
CA TRP A 131 17.62 15.74 6.82
C TRP A 131 17.42 14.91 8.10
N LEU A 132 16.26 15.04 8.73
CA LEU A 132 15.91 14.27 9.92
C LEU A 132 15.84 12.77 9.64
N VAL A 133 15.30 12.35 8.50
CA VAL A 133 15.34 10.94 8.07
C VAL A 133 16.78 10.43 8.09
N GLU A 134 17.69 11.12 7.39
CA GLU A 134 19.08 10.72 7.30
C GLU A 134 19.79 10.69 8.69
N ARG A 135 19.57 11.72 9.48
CA ARG A 135 20.16 11.85 10.83
C ARG A 135 19.68 10.73 11.76
N ARG A 136 18.38 10.44 11.78
CA ARG A 136 17.80 9.40 12.62
C ARG A 136 18.25 8.01 12.18
N LEU A 137 18.36 7.76 10.87
CA LEU A 137 18.90 6.49 10.34
C LEU A 137 20.35 6.26 10.79
N ARG A 138 21.21 7.27 10.66
CA ARG A 138 22.61 7.17 11.13
C ARG A 138 22.73 6.84 12.63
N ARG A 139 21.74 7.24 13.43
CA ARG A 139 21.64 6.90 14.86
C ARG A 139 20.94 5.57 15.12
N GLY A 140 20.42 4.91 14.09
CA GLY A 140 19.63 3.69 14.23
C GLY A 140 18.25 3.91 14.86
N ASP A 141 17.76 5.14 14.88
CA ASP A 141 16.40 5.48 15.34
C ASP A 141 15.42 5.35 14.18
N TYR A 142 15.05 4.10 13.88
CA TYR A 142 14.11 3.79 12.80
C TYR A 142 12.73 4.40 13.05
N ALA A 143 12.29 4.48 14.31
CA ALA A 143 10.95 4.98 14.63
C ALA A 143 10.79 6.44 14.18
N SER A 144 11.70 7.32 14.58
CA SER A 144 11.67 8.72 14.19
C SER A 144 11.98 8.91 12.69
N ALA A 145 12.97 8.17 12.16
CA ALA A 145 13.32 8.23 10.74
C ALA A 145 12.12 7.92 9.84
N PHE A 146 11.42 6.83 10.13
CA PHE A 146 10.28 6.38 9.33
C PHE A 146 9.04 7.27 9.51
N ALA A 147 8.86 7.89 10.67
CA ALA A 147 7.79 8.89 10.87
C ALA A 147 8.02 10.13 9.98
N HIS A 148 9.26 10.62 9.87
CA HIS A 148 9.59 11.71 8.96
C HIS A 148 9.48 11.29 7.49
N ALA A 149 9.88 10.07 7.15
CA ALA A 149 9.74 9.51 5.80
C ALA A 149 8.24 9.35 5.41
N ASP A 150 7.38 8.90 6.34
CA ASP A 150 5.92 8.85 6.14
C ASP A 150 5.34 10.24 5.87
N THR A 151 5.79 11.24 6.61
CA THR A 151 5.39 12.65 6.39
C THR A 151 5.70 13.11 4.97
N LEU A 152 6.88 12.78 4.45
CA LEU A 152 7.29 13.12 3.09
C LEU A 152 6.46 12.38 2.04
N VAL A 153 6.35 11.07 2.16
CA VAL A 153 5.72 10.23 1.11
C VAL A 153 4.22 10.42 1.00
N ARG A 154 3.54 10.84 2.08
CA ARG A 154 2.10 11.20 2.04
C ARG A 154 1.83 12.40 1.14
N ARG A 155 2.80 13.29 0.97
CA ARG A 155 2.67 14.52 0.20
C ARG A 155 3.30 14.45 -1.17
N ARG A 156 4.34 13.68 -1.33
CA ARG A 156 5.21 13.60 -2.50
C ARG A 156 5.20 12.18 -3.05
N GLN A 157 4.30 11.93 -4.01
CA GLN A 157 4.25 10.61 -4.66
C GLN A 157 5.48 10.33 -5.52
N ASP A 158 6.13 11.37 -6.02
CA ASP A 158 7.36 11.27 -6.83
C ASP A 158 8.56 10.70 -6.07
N ILE A 159 8.60 10.79 -4.74
CA ILE A 159 9.66 10.21 -3.91
C ILE A 159 9.31 8.83 -3.32
N GLN A 160 8.12 8.28 -3.62
CA GLN A 160 7.72 6.95 -3.13
C GLN A 160 8.79 5.88 -3.40
N PRO A 161 9.38 5.77 -4.61
CA PRO A 161 10.39 4.74 -4.87
C PRO A 161 11.61 4.84 -3.94
N GLN A 162 12.06 6.06 -3.62
CA GLN A 162 13.20 6.29 -2.74
C GLN A 162 12.88 5.91 -1.30
N VAL A 163 11.71 6.31 -0.79
CA VAL A 163 11.26 5.99 0.57
C VAL A 163 10.98 4.50 0.71
N PHE A 164 10.39 3.86 -0.28
CA PHE A 164 10.15 2.41 -0.27
C PHE A 164 11.46 1.64 -0.25
N ARG A 165 12.44 2.06 -1.06
CA ARG A 165 13.79 1.48 -1.02
C ARG A 165 14.43 1.63 0.36
N LEU A 166 14.26 2.77 1.02
CA LEU A 166 14.78 3.00 2.37
C LEU A 166 14.18 2.01 3.37
N PHE A 167 12.86 1.82 3.37
CA PHE A 167 12.20 0.83 4.23
C PHE A 167 12.65 -0.59 3.92
N THR A 168 12.80 -0.91 2.63
CA THR A 168 13.24 -2.24 2.17
C THR A 168 14.67 -2.53 2.59
N VAL A 169 15.60 -1.60 2.37
CA VAL A 169 17.01 -1.76 2.78
C VAL A 169 17.11 -1.91 4.30
N ALA A 170 16.47 -1.05 5.07
CA ALA A 170 16.45 -1.17 6.52
C ALA A 170 15.84 -2.51 6.97
N GLY A 171 14.77 -2.97 6.31
CA GLY A 171 14.12 -4.25 6.60
C GLY A 171 14.97 -5.47 6.28
N THR A 172 15.89 -5.37 5.33
CA THR A 172 16.83 -6.46 4.96
C THR A 172 18.11 -6.43 5.78
N GLU A 173 18.62 -5.25 6.13
CA GLU A 173 19.88 -5.09 6.86
C GLU A 173 19.70 -5.25 8.39
N ASP A 174 18.64 -4.70 8.96
CA ASP A 174 18.34 -4.76 10.38
C ASP A 174 16.85 -5.12 10.62
N PRO A 175 16.42 -6.35 10.27
CA PRO A 175 15.02 -6.75 10.35
C PRO A 175 14.46 -6.71 11.79
N GLN A 176 15.29 -6.99 12.80
CA GLN A 176 14.82 -7.06 14.18
C GLN A 176 14.34 -5.69 14.69
N ARG A 177 15.00 -4.59 14.29
CA ARG A 177 14.67 -3.24 14.76
C ARG A 177 13.74 -2.51 13.81
N SER A 178 13.87 -2.69 12.50
CA SER A 178 13.16 -1.92 11.49
C SER A 178 11.79 -2.50 11.14
N LEU A 179 11.62 -3.85 11.09
CA LEU A 179 10.34 -4.46 10.70
C LEU A 179 9.17 -4.15 11.64
N PRO A 180 9.33 -4.17 12.99
CA PRO A 180 8.24 -3.78 13.87
C PRO A 180 7.79 -2.32 13.64
N VAL A 181 8.74 -1.42 13.32
CA VAL A 181 8.44 -0.02 13.01
C VAL A 181 7.69 0.10 11.68
N THR A 182 8.17 -0.59 10.65
CA THR A 182 7.49 -0.63 9.34
C THR A 182 6.07 -1.21 9.48
N ALA A 183 5.92 -2.31 10.21
CA ALA A 183 4.61 -2.90 10.46
C ALA A 183 3.68 -1.94 11.23
N SER A 184 4.20 -1.20 12.20
CA SER A 184 3.43 -0.20 12.94
C SER A 184 2.94 0.95 12.03
N LEU A 185 3.79 1.43 11.12
CA LEU A 185 3.38 2.42 10.11
C LEU A 185 2.30 1.88 9.17
N LEU A 186 2.49 0.67 8.67
CA LEU A 186 1.53 0.02 7.78
C LEU A 186 0.20 -0.26 8.49
N ALA A 187 0.23 -0.53 9.81
CA ALA A 187 -0.96 -0.73 10.62
C ALA A 187 -1.81 0.54 10.74
N ALA A 188 -1.22 1.72 10.62
CA ALA A 188 -1.95 2.99 10.53
C ALA A 188 -2.67 3.19 9.17
N ARG A 189 -2.58 2.22 8.25
CA ARG A 189 -3.19 2.23 6.91
C ARG A 189 -2.90 3.50 6.11
N PRO A 190 -1.63 3.89 5.95
CA PRO A 190 -1.28 5.05 5.16
C PRO A 190 -1.70 4.85 3.69
N PRO A 191 -1.95 5.93 2.93
CA PRO A 191 -2.42 5.83 1.54
C PRO A 191 -1.42 5.11 0.61
N TRP A 192 -0.15 5.03 0.98
CA TRP A 192 0.91 4.35 0.23
C TRP A 192 1.10 2.88 0.62
N ARG A 193 0.35 2.34 1.62
CA ARG A 193 0.51 0.95 2.12
C ARG A 193 0.46 -0.10 1.01
N GLY A 194 -0.58 -0.06 0.18
CA GLY A 194 -0.75 -1.03 -0.92
C GLY A 194 0.37 -0.94 -1.95
N ALA A 195 0.80 0.27 -2.29
CA ALA A 195 1.91 0.50 -3.22
C ALA A 195 3.24 -0.05 -2.66
N TYR A 196 3.52 0.14 -1.38
CA TYR A 196 4.72 -0.42 -0.74
C TYR A 196 4.70 -1.94 -0.72
N LEU A 197 3.61 -2.55 -0.24
CA LEU A 197 3.49 -4.02 -0.22
C LEU A 197 3.65 -4.63 -1.62
N SER A 198 3.09 -3.99 -2.64
CA SER A 198 3.23 -4.44 -4.04
C SER A 198 4.65 -4.25 -4.60
N SER A 199 5.42 -3.29 -4.08
CA SER A 199 6.81 -3.05 -4.52
C SER A 199 7.78 -4.16 -4.08
N LEU A 200 7.45 -4.91 -3.03
CA LEU A 200 8.26 -6.00 -2.49
C LEU A 200 8.11 -7.30 -3.30
N SER A 201 8.49 -7.27 -4.57
CA SER A 201 8.19 -8.38 -5.50
C SER A 201 9.31 -8.74 -6.47
N GLN A 202 10.45 -8.05 -6.42
CA GLN A 202 11.49 -8.18 -7.44
C GLN A 202 12.55 -9.22 -7.08
N THR A 203 12.96 -9.27 -5.82
CA THR A 203 14.04 -10.14 -5.35
C THR A 203 13.53 -11.15 -4.30
N PRO A 204 14.21 -12.30 -4.10
CA PRO A 204 13.87 -13.23 -3.02
C PRO A 204 13.89 -12.59 -1.64
N GLN A 205 14.81 -11.65 -1.38
CA GLN A 205 14.92 -10.93 -0.12
C GLN A 205 13.70 -10.04 0.13
N GLU A 206 13.21 -9.32 -0.90
CA GLU A 206 11.99 -8.53 -0.81
C GLU A 206 10.76 -9.40 -0.57
N LEU A 207 10.68 -10.56 -1.20
CA LEU A 207 9.59 -11.51 -0.98
C LEU A 207 9.59 -12.08 0.44
N GLN A 208 10.78 -12.38 0.97
CA GLN A 208 10.92 -12.80 2.37
C GLN A 208 10.52 -11.67 3.33
N LEU A 209 10.88 -10.43 3.01
CA LEU A 209 10.47 -9.24 3.75
C LEU A 209 8.94 -9.06 3.74
N ALA A 210 8.32 -9.19 2.57
CA ALA A 210 6.87 -9.12 2.41
C ALA A 210 6.15 -10.20 3.25
N ALA A 211 6.67 -11.42 3.23
CA ALA A 211 6.15 -12.52 4.04
C ALA A 211 6.27 -12.24 5.55
N SER A 212 7.41 -11.72 6.00
CA SER A 212 7.63 -11.35 7.40
C SER A 212 6.72 -10.23 7.85
N LEU A 213 6.56 -9.19 7.03
CA LEU A 213 5.63 -8.08 7.28
C LEU A 213 4.17 -8.56 7.35
N ALA A 214 3.77 -9.48 6.46
CA ALA A 214 2.43 -10.04 6.46
C ALA A 214 2.11 -10.74 7.79
N VAL A 215 3.05 -11.53 8.32
CA VAL A 215 2.91 -12.21 9.62
C VAL A 215 2.84 -11.21 10.77
N LEU A 216 3.69 -10.17 10.77
CA LEU A 216 3.66 -9.13 11.79
C LEU A 216 2.35 -8.33 11.77
N LEU A 217 1.84 -8.00 10.59
CA LEU A 217 0.57 -7.28 10.43
C LEU A 217 -0.62 -8.12 10.89
N GLU A 218 -0.59 -9.44 10.69
CA GLU A 218 -1.67 -10.35 11.10
C GLU A 218 -1.83 -10.38 12.61
N SER A 219 -0.72 -10.39 13.36
CA SER A 219 -0.73 -10.32 14.84
C SER A 219 -1.06 -8.91 15.37
N GLY A 220 -1.12 -7.92 14.50
CA GLY A 220 -1.33 -6.51 14.83
C GLY A 220 -2.79 -6.05 14.73
N ARG A 221 -2.98 -4.72 14.79
CA ARG A 221 -4.31 -4.08 14.73
C ARG A 221 -4.89 -3.92 13.33
N ALA A 222 -4.10 -4.16 12.29
CA ALA A 222 -4.49 -3.96 10.91
C ALA A 222 -3.94 -5.06 9.99
N PRO A 223 -4.46 -6.29 10.12
CA PRO A 223 -4.06 -7.40 9.29
C PRO A 223 -4.22 -7.09 7.80
N LEU A 224 -3.59 -7.88 6.96
CA LEU A 224 -3.79 -7.79 5.51
C LEU A 224 -5.26 -8.04 5.19
N ASN A 225 -5.85 -7.24 4.32
CA ASN A 225 -7.15 -7.56 3.76
C ASN A 225 -7.01 -8.72 2.73
N ASN A 226 -8.15 -9.30 2.32
CA ASN A 226 -8.11 -10.45 1.40
C ASN A 226 -7.42 -10.11 0.07
N GLY A 227 -7.57 -8.90 -0.46
CA GLY A 227 -6.90 -8.49 -1.70
C GLY A 227 -5.38 -8.34 -1.55
N GLU A 228 -4.91 -7.77 -0.43
CA GLU A 228 -3.47 -7.68 -0.11
C GLU A 228 -2.86 -9.08 0.07
N LEU A 229 -3.56 -9.96 0.78
CA LEU A 229 -3.12 -11.33 1.03
C LEU A 229 -3.12 -12.17 -0.25
N GLN A 230 -4.16 -12.07 -1.06
CA GLN A 230 -4.24 -12.68 -2.39
C GLN A 230 -3.09 -12.23 -3.29
N GLY A 231 -2.80 -10.92 -3.33
CA GLY A 231 -1.68 -10.37 -4.09
C GLY A 231 -0.33 -10.96 -3.66
N LEU A 232 -0.11 -11.10 -2.36
CA LEU A 232 1.09 -11.72 -1.79
C LEU A 232 1.19 -13.20 -2.18
N TYR A 233 0.13 -14.00 -1.99
CA TYR A 233 0.11 -15.42 -2.35
C TYR A 233 0.42 -15.64 -3.83
N TRP A 234 -0.24 -14.89 -4.72
CA TRP A 234 0.03 -14.99 -6.16
C TRP A 234 1.45 -14.57 -6.53
N THR A 235 2.00 -13.57 -5.83
CA THR A 235 3.37 -13.12 -6.10
C THR A 235 4.39 -14.17 -5.66
N LEU A 236 4.24 -14.72 -4.46
CA LEU A 236 5.09 -15.80 -3.97
C LEU A 236 5.02 -17.03 -4.88
N LEU A 237 3.83 -17.40 -5.32
CA LEU A 237 3.61 -18.53 -6.23
C LEU A 237 4.29 -18.33 -7.60
N ARG A 238 4.06 -17.17 -8.24
CA ARG A 238 4.66 -16.85 -9.55
C ARG A 238 6.18 -16.73 -9.52
N LYS A 239 6.76 -16.42 -8.39
CA LYS A 239 8.21 -16.29 -8.18
C LYS A 239 8.83 -17.58 -7.61
N ASP A 240 8.09 -18.67 -7.61
CA ASP A 240 8.51 -19.99 -7.09
C ASP A 240 9.01 -19.95 -5.64
N GLN A 241 8.44 -19.03 -4.82
CA GLN A 241 8.76 -18.92 -3.40
C GLN A 241 7.79 -19.75 -2.56
N ILE A 242 7.69 -21.04 -2.87
CA ILE A 242 6.67 -21.94 -2.28
C ILE A 242 6.87 -22.12 -0.77
N GLN A 243 8.11 -22.14 -0.28
CA GLN A 243 8.38 -22.23 1.15
C GLN A 243 7.88 -20.99 1.91
N ALA A 244 8.13 -19.80 1.35
CA ALA A 244 7.63 -18.55 1.94
C ALA A 244 6.09 -18.51 1.90
N LEU A 245 5.48 -18.98 0.83
CA LEU A 245 4.02 -19.11 0.70
C LEU A 245 3.45 -20.06 1.78
N SER A 246 4.04 -21.22 1.96
CA SER A 246 3.59 -22.18 2.99
C SER A 246 3.73 -21.60 4.39
N MET A 247 4.85 -20.92 4.70
CA MET A 247 5.08 -20.25 5.97
C MET A 247 4.03 -19.15 6.23
N VAL A 248 3.75 -18.30 5.22
CA VAL A 248 2.71 -17.25 5.32
C VAL A 248 1.36 -17.90 5.56
N ARG A 249 1.03 -18.95 4.82
CA ARG A 249 -0.24 -19.69 4.94
C ARG A 249 -0.42 -20.28 6.35
N GLU A 250 0.61 -20.92 6.90
CA GLU A 250 0.61 -21.48 8.25
C GLU A 250 0.43 -20.39 9.33
N ARG A 251 1.22 -19.33 9.25
CA ARG A 251 1.26 -18.28 10.27
C ARG A 251 0.01 -17.40 10.28
N ILE A 252 -0.51 -17.07 9.11
CA ILE A 252 -1.71 -16.24 8.97
C ILE A 252 -2.97 -17.08 9.16
N ASN A 253 -2.94 -18.37 8.78
CA ASN A 253 -4.06 -19.29 8.91
C ASN A 253 -5.39 -18.76 8.31
N ARG A 254 -5.31 -18.05 7.19
CA ARG A 254 -6.45 -17.57 6.40
C ARG A 254 -6.38 -18.03 4.96
N PRO A 255 -7.30 -18.88 4.50
CA PRO A 255 -8.37 -19.53 5.26
C PRO A 255 -7.82 -20.51 6.29
N PRO A 256 -8.61 -20.93 7.32
CA PRO A 256 -8.17 -21.91 8.32
C PRO A 256 -7.65 -23.20 7.70
N ILE A 257 -6.56 -23.76 8.26
CA ILE A 257 -5.89 -24.98 7.75
C ILE A 257 -6.66 -26.26 8.13
N GLY A 258 -7.76 -26.16 8.91
CA GLY A 258 -8.55 -27.31 9.37
C GLY A 258 -9.10 -28.23 8.28
N GLU A 259 -9.29 -27.71 7.08
CA GLU A 259 -9.69 -28.47 5.88
C GLU A 259 -8.62 -28.35 4.79
N ALA A 260 -8.19 -29.49 4.27
CA ALA A 260 -7.19 -29.54 3.20
C ALA A 260 -7.68 -28.89 1.88
N VAL A 261 -8.98 -28.94 1.64
CA VAL A 261 -9.69 -28.24 0.57
C VAL A 261 -10.56 -27.16 1.18
N THR A 262 -10.25 -25.92 0.93
CA THR A 262 -11.06 -24.78 1.43
C THR A 262 -12.37 -24.72 0.68
N ASN A 263 -13.47 -24.54 1.43
CA ASN A 263 -14.80 -24.40 0.82
C ASN A 263 -15.16 -25.55 -0.14
N GLY A 264 -14.87 -26.79 0.26
CA GLY A 264 -15.20 -27.96 -0.54
C GLY A 264 -16.72 -28.18 -0.75
N GLY A 265 -17.55 -27.55 0.08
CA GLY A 265 -18.99 -27.49 -0.09
C GLY A 265 -19.51 -26.27 -0.84
N PHE A 266 -18.64 -25.45 -1.42
CA PHE A 266 -18.96 -24.29 -2.25
C PHE A 266 -19.84 -23.21 -1.59
N ALA A 267 -20.02 -23.24 -0.27
CA ALA A 267 -20.94 -22.36 0.46
C ALA A 267 -20.35 -20.99 0.81
N ASP A 268 -19.02 -20.87 0.90
CA ASP A 268 -18.32 -19.66 1.32
C ASP A 268 -17.32 -19.19 0.25
N ALA A 269 -17.39 -17.91 -0.12
CA ALA A 269 -16.49 -17.30 -1.10
C ALA A 269 -15.46 -16.35 -0.46
N ALA A 270 -15.36 -16.30 0.88
CA ALA A 270 -14.58 -15.26 1.58
C ALA A 270 -13.06 -15.49 1.64
N ALA A 271 -12.58 -16.67 1.27
CA ALA A 271 -11.14 -16.97 1.32
C ALA A 271 -10.38 -16.28 0.17
N PRO A 272 -9.11 -15.86 0.38
CA PRO A 272 -8.29 -15.31 -0.69
C PRO A 272 -7.80 -16.40 -1.65
N GLU A 273 -7.82 -16.10 -2.96
CA GLU A 273 -7.13 -16.94 -3.94
C GLU A 273 -5.59 -16.95 -3.67
N PRO A 274 -4.90 -18.05 -4.01
CA PRO A 274 -5.33 -19.24 -4.75
C PRO A 274 -5.93 -20.35 -3.86
N PHE A 275 -6.13 -20.09 -2.56
CA PHE A 275 -6.71 -21.05 -1.61
C PHE A 275 -8.25 -21.07 -1.62
N GLN A 276 -8.89 -20.29 -2.47
CA GLN A 276 -10.31 -20.36 -2.81
C GLN A 276 -10.45 -20.93 -4.22
N TRP A 277 -11.65 -21.51 -4.51
CA TRP A 277 -11.97 -21.98 -5.85
C TRP A 277 -11.92 -20.85 -6.88
N ARG A 278 -11.12 -21.04 -7.91
CA ARG A 278 -11.13 -20.25 -9.13
C ARG A 278 -11.81 -21.01 -10.24
N LEU A 279 -12.90 -20.48 -10.74
CA LEU A 279 -13.67 -21.07 -11.82
C LEU A 279 -13.28 -20.46 -13.15
N PHE A 280 -13.19 -21.32 -14.17
CA PHE A 280 -12.87 -20.91 -15.52
C PHE A 280 -14.05 -21.10 -16.44
N GLN A 281 -14.35 -20.06 -17.19
CA GLN A 281 -15.41 -20.09 -18.21
C GLN A 281 -14.79 -19.81 -19.58
N LYS A 282 -15.14 -20.61 -20.54
CA LYS A 282 -14.77 -20.42 -21.94
C LYS A 282 -15.79 -21.12 -22.85
N ALA A 283 -15.71 -20.87 -24.17
CA ALA A 283 -16.56 -21.54 -25.11
C ALA A 283 -16.50 -23.07 -24.94
N GLY A 284 -17.64 -23.70 -24.67
CA GLY A 284 -17.78 -25.11 -24.40
C GLY A 284 -17.55 -25.57 -22.95
N ILE A 285 -17.22 -24.65 -22.03
CA ILE A 285 -17.11 -24.93 -20.59
C ILE A 285 -17.77 -23.80 -19.83
N VAL A 286 -18.81 -24.12 -19.05
CA VAL A 286 -19.46 -23.23 -18.08
C VAL A 286 -19.33 -23.87 -16.70
N ALA A 287 -18.72 -23.16 -15.77
CA ALA A 287 -18.59 -23.57 -14.36
C ALA A 287 -19.17 -22.48 -13.46
N GLU A 288 -20.13 -22.85 -12.63
CA GLU A 288 -20.83 -21.89 -11.76
C GLU A 288 -21.18 -22.54 -10.42
N ILE A 289 -21.20 -21.73 -9.35
CA ILE A 289 -21.68 -22.16 -8.04
C ILE A 289 -23.11 -21.71 -7.95
N VAL A 290 -24.03 -22.67 -7.91
CA VAL A 290 -25.45 -22.42 -7.89
C VAL A 290 -26.16 -23.37 -6.90
N THR A 291 -27.34 -22.98 -6.42
CA THR A 291 -28.12 -23.79 -5.53
C THR A 291 -28.71 -24.99 -6.29
N ASP A 292 -28.59 -26.19 -5.73
CA ASP A 292 -29.23 -27.38 -6.25
C ASP A 292 -30.61 -27.57 -5.62
N ASP A 293 -31.65 -27.53 -6.43
CA ASP A 293 -33.04 -27.71 -6.00
C ASP A 293 -33.31 -29.08 -5.35
N LEU A 294 -32.49 -30.08 -5.67
CA LEU A 294 -32.57 -31.42 -5.09
C LEU A 294 -31.90 -31.55 -3.72
N ARG A 295 -31.26 -30.49 -3.24
CA ARG A 295 -30.42 -30.53 -2.02
C ARG A 295 -30.65 -29.36 -1.06
N SER A 296 -31.91 -29.06 -0.77
CA SER A 296 -32.30 -28.14 0.31
C SER A 296 -31.48 -26.85 0.41
N ALA A 297 -31.36 -26.11 -0.70
CA ALA A 297 -30.68 -24.79 -0.79
C ALA A 297 -29.18 -24.77 -0.54
N ASN A 298 -28.45 -25.87 -0.56
CA ASN A 298 -26.98 -25.83 -0.52
C ASN A 298 -26.41 -25.53 -1.90
N PRO A 299 -25.48 -24.56 -2.01
CA PRO A 299 -24.75 -24.31 -3.25
C PRO A 299 -23.85 -25.50 -3.60
N ALA A 300 -23.66 -25.74 -4.90
CA ALA A 300 -22.79 -26.77 -5.44
C ALA A 300 -22.12 -26.27 -6.74
N LEU A 301 -21.01 -26.85 -7.13
CA LEU A 301 -20.38 -26.55 -8.41
C LEU A 301 -21.11 -27.26 -9.54
N ARG A 302 -21.81 -26.52 -10.39
CA ARG A 302 -22.40 -27.02 -11.64
C ARG A 302 -21.43 -26.80 -12.80
N VAL A 303 -21.21 -27.85 -13.58
CA VAL A 303 -20.36 -27.82 -14.78
C VAL A 303 -21.18 -28.25 -15.98
N ASP A 304 -21.23 -27.38 -16.98
CA ASP A 304 -21.80 -27.68 -18.31
C ASP A 304 -20.64 -27.71 -19.32
N TYR A 305 -20.39 -28.89 -19.86
CA TYR A 305 -19.25 -29.14 -20.72
C TYR A 305 -19.67 -29.77 -22.04
N ASP A 306 -19.27 -29.20 -23.18
CA ASP A 306 -19.62 -29.69 -24.52
C ASP A 306 -18.91 -30.99 -24.94
N GLY A 307 -17.96 -31.48 -24.12
CA GLY A 307 -17.19 -32.69 -24.36
C GLY A 307 -16.01 -32.53 -25.33
N TYR A 308 -15.78 -31.32 -25.87
CA TYR A 308 -14.75 -31.03 -26.86
C TYR A 308 -13.69 -30.01 -26.39
N ALA A 309 -14.10 -28.95 -25.70
CA ALA A 309 -13.17 -27.90 -25.23
C ALA A 309 -12.14 -28.48 -24.24
N ALA A 310 -10.86 -28.19 -24.43
CA ALA A 310 -9.82 -28.61 -23.48
C ALA A 310 -9.51 -27.49 -22.47
N GLY A 311 -9.31 -27.83 -21.18
CA GLY A 311 -8.82 -26.92 -20.18
C GLY A 311 -9.23 -27.21 -18.76
N THR A 312 -8.81 -26.31 -17.86
CA THR A 312 -9.22 -26.29 -16.46
C THR A 312 -10.62 -25.72 -16.31
N VAL A 313 -11.43 -26.33 -15.50
CA VAL A 313 -12.80 -25.94 -15.14
C VAL A 313 -12.81 -25.20 -13.81
N ALA A 314 -12.13 -25.77 -12.82
CA ALA A 314 -11.98 -25.20 -11.48
C ALA A 314 -10.60 -25.55 -10.93
N GLU A 315 -10.02 -24.65 -10.15
CA GLU A 315 -8.76 -24.95 -9.45
C GLU A 315 -8.69 -24.31 -8.07
N GLN A 316 -7.92 -24.94 -7.19
CA GLN A 316 -7.56 -24.44 -5.88
C GLN A 316 -6.15 -24.91 -5.51
N LEU A 317 -5.38 -24.04 -4.81
CA LEU A 317 -4.10 -24.45 -4.22
C LEU A 317 -4.36 -25.12 -2.86
N THR A 318 -3.61 -26.18 -2.58
CA THR A 318 -3.60 -26.87 -1.29
C THR A 318 -2.18 -26.98 -0.76
N THR A 319 -2.02 -27.16 0.56
CA THR A 319 -0.73 -27.37 1.24
C THR A 319 -0.80 -28.66 2.06
N LEU A 320 -0.89 -29.79 1.36
CA LEU A 320 -0.96 -31.10 1.99
C LEU A 320 0.42 -31.52 2.51
N PRO A 321 0.52 -32.13 3.68
CA PRO A 321 1.78 -32.75 4.13
C PRO A 321 2.16 -33.94 3.24
N PRO A 322 3.43 -34.30 3.22
CA PRO A 322 3.87 -35.53 2.54
C PRO A 322 3.17 -36.77 3.07
N GLY A 323 2.92 -37.76 2.20
CA GLY A 323 2.32 -39.05 2.53
C GLY A 323 1.09 -39.40 1.73
N ALA A 324 0.43 -40.48 2.16
CA ALA A 324 -0.75 -41.00 1.51
C ALA A 324 -2.02 -40.20 1.87
N HIS A 325 -2.79 -39.84 0.87
CA HIS A 325 -4.03 -39.08 0.99
C HIS A 325 -5.18 -39.74 0.25
N ARG A 326 -6.40 -39.43 0.69
CA ARG A 326 -7.65 -39.82 0.06
C ARG A 326 -8.39 -38.56 -0.40
N PHE A 327 -8.65 -38.46 -1.68
CA PHE A 327 -9.60 -37.52 -2.26
C PHE A 327 -11.00 -38.09 -2.17
N THR A 328 -12.00 -37.29 -1.82
CA THR A 328 -13.41 -37.62 -1.86
C THR A 328 -14.19 -36.44 -2.44
N ALA A 329 -15.24 -36.74 -3.19
CA ALA A 329 -16.21 -35.75 -3.62
C ALA A 329 -17.56 -36.40 -3.83
N GLU A 330 -18.63 -35.63 -3.67
CA GLU A 330 -19.96 -36.02 -4.09
C GLU A 330 -20.24 -35.52 -5.50
N VAL A 331 -20.87 -36.33 -6.31
CA VAL A 331 -21.21 -36.04 -7.70
C VAL A 331 -22.66 -36.36 -7.97
N ARG A 332 -23.36 -35.48 -8.68
CA ARG A 332 -24.67 -35.75 -9.30
C ARG A 332 -24.56 -35.53 -10.80
N ILE A 333 -24.94 -36.53 -11.56
CA ILE A 333 -24.91 -36.49 -13.01
C ILE A 333 -26.28 -36.08 -13.51
N GLU A 334 -26.35 -35.03 -14.29
CA GLU A 334 -27.59 -34.60 -14.96
C GLU A 334 -27.62 -35.17 -16.38
N THR A 335 -26.54 -35.09 -17.12
CA THR A 335 -26.39 -35.71 -18.43
C THR A 335 -24.94 -36.11 -18.68
N GLY A 336 -24.72 -37.10 -19.55
CA GLY A 336 -23.39 -37.51 -20.05
C GLY A 336 -22.62 -38.45 -19.12
N ASP A 337 -21.34 -38.56 -19.36
CA ASP A 337 -20.41 -39.43 -18.61
C ASP A 337 -19.22 -38.54 -18.08
N PRO A 338 -19.30 -38.00 -16.87
CA PRO A 338 -18.24 -37.19 -16.32
C PRO A 338 -16.95 -37.99 -16.10
N ALA A 339 -16.99 -39.29 -15.82
CA ALA A 339 -15.81 -40.11 -15.64
C ALA A 339 -14.96 -40.22 -16.92
N ALA A 340 -15.60 -40.23 -18.07
CA ALA A 340 -14.92 -40.24 -19.36
C ALA A 340 -14.49 -38.85 -19.85
N ARG A 341 -15.08 -37.77 -19.32
CA ARG A 341 -14.96 -36.40 -19.86
C ARG A 341 -14.23 -35.43 -18.96
N LEU A 342 -14.23 -35.67 -17.65
CA LEU A 342 -13.64 -34.80 -16.63
C LEU A 342 -12.72 -35.63 -15.71
N ALA A 343 -11.72 -34.97 -15.17
CA ALA A 343 -10.85 -35.56 -14.14
C ALA A 343 -10.51 -34.53 -13.05
N TRP A 344 -10.48 -35.02 -11.83
CA TRP A 344 -9.79 -34.32 -10.75
C TRP A 344 -8.29 -34.65 -10.81
N THR A 345 -7.46 -33.64 -11.01
CA THR A 345 -6.01 -33.78 -11.08
C THR A 345 -5.35 -33.09 -9.89
N LEU A 346 -4.30 -33.71 -9.38
CA LEU A 346 -3.40 -33.11 -8.41
C LEU A 346 -2.01 -33.07 -9.00
N SER A 347 -1.33 -31.93 -8.84
CA SER A 347 0.04 -31.72 -9.31
C SER A 347 0.80 -30.80 -8.38
N CYS A 348 2.13 -30.93 -8.28
CA CYS A 348 2.93 -30.02 -7.48
C CYS A 348 2.92 -28.59 -8.07
N ALA A 349 2.80 -27.58 -7.20
CA ALA A 349 2.76 -26.18 -7.60
C ALA A 349 4.12 -25.68 -8.15
N ALA A 350 5.23 -26.22 -7.65
CA ALA A 350 6.58 -25.90 -8.11
C ALA A 350 6.96 -26.59 -9.45
N GLY A 351 6.00 -27.22 -10.12
CA GLY A 351 6.26 -28.01 -11.32
C GLY A 351 6.46 -29.49 -10.99
N GLY A 352 6.44 -30.30 -12.03
CA GLY A 352 6.51 -31.76 -11.91
C GLY A 352 5.31 -32.45 -12.53
N GLY A 353 5.32 -33.76 -12.55
CA GLY A 353 4.22 -34.58 -13.09
C GLY A 353 2.95 -34.50 -12.22
N ALA A 354 1.88 -35.06 -12.78
CA ALA A 354 0.64 -35.23 -12.01
C ALA A 354 0.87 -36.26 -10.88
N LEU A 355 0.47 -35.91 -9.65
CA LEU A 355 0.44 -36.83 -8.51
C LEU A 355 -0.74 -37.79 -8.63
N ALA A 356 -1.83 -37.29 -9.17
CA ALA A 356 -3.04 -38.10 -9.42
C ALA A 356 -3.86 -37.52 -10.57
N SER A 357 -4.59 -38.41 -11.23
CA SER A 357 -5.66 -38.08 -12.20
C SER A 357 -6.82 -39.05 -11.98
N LEU A 358 -7.83 -38.57 -11.27
CA LEU A 358 -8.98 -39.35 -10.85
C LEU A 358 -10.18 -39.01 -11.74
N PRO A 359 -10.88 -40.01 -12.32
CA PRO A 359 -12.11 -39.75 -13.05
C PRO A 359 -13.09 -38.94 -12.16
N ALA A 360 -13.80 -37.98 -12.77
CA ALA A 360 -14.69 -37.07 -12.02
C ALA A 360 -16.07 -37.68 -11.68
N GLY A 361 -16.09 -38.95 -11.39
CA GLY A 361 -17.28 -39.68 -10.99
C GLY A 361 -17.16 -41.20 -11.22
N PRO A 362 -18.11 -41.99 -10.80
CA PRO A 362 -18.16 -43.42 -11.07
C PRO A 362 -18.45 -43.67 -12.56
N SER A 363 -17.81 -44.69 -13.13
CA SER A 363 -18.08 -45.12 -14.48
C SER A 363 -19.49 -45.78 -14.56
N ASN A 364 -20.23 -45.49 -15.65
CA ASN A 364 -21.60 -46.04 -15.90
C ASN A 364 -22.63 -45.61 -14.87
N ALA A 365 -22.53 -44.44 -14.27
CA ALA A 365 -23.54 -43.89 -13.38
C ALA A 365 -24.78 -43.47 -14.18
N THR A 366 -25.96 -43.97 -13.77
CA THR A 366 -27.24 -43.46 -14.26
C THR A 366 -27.49 -42.05 -13.69
N PRO A 367 -28.15 -41.16 -14.44
CA PRO A 367 -28.56 -39.86 -13.92
C PRO A 367 -29.51 -40.05 -12.74
N ASP A 368 -28.98 -40.03 -11.52
CA ASP A 368 -29.80 -40.25 -10.33
C ASP A 368 -29.08 -39.92 -9.04
N GLY A 369 -29.55 -38.94 -8.34
CA GLY A 369 -29.13 -38.59 -7.01
C GLY A 369 -27.61 -38.27 -6.83
N TRP A 370 -27.24 -37.89 -5.64
CA TRP A 370 -25.85 -37.63 -5.25
C TRP A 370 -25.15 -38.94 -4.86
N ARG A 371 -23.91 -39.10 -5.31
CA ARG A 371 -23.08 -40.27 -5.01
C ARG A 371 -21.68 -39.82 -4.61
N THR A 372 -21.08 -40.46 -3.63
CA THR A 372 -19.70 -40.24 -3.22
C THR A 372 -18.75 -41.09 -4.07
N PHE A 373 -17.68 -40.53 -4.54
CA PHE A 373 -16.54 -41.25 -5.12
C PHE A 373 -15.25 -40.85 -4.43
N SER A 374 -14.23 -41.69 -4.53
CA SER A 374 -12.96 -41.44 -3.89
C SER A 374 -11.77 -42.00 -4.71
N GLY A 375 -10.60 -41.41 -4.48
CA GLY A 375 -9.34 -41.90 -5.01
C GLY A 375 -8.21 -41.74 -4.02
N ARG A 376 -7.14 -42.54 -4.13
CA ARG A 376 -5.95 -42.42 -3.31
C ARG A 376 -4.82 -41.84 -4.14
N PHE A 377 -3.95 -41.07 -3.48
CA PHE A 377 -2.73 -40.53 -4.06
C PHE A 377 -1.69 -40.30 -2.97
N GLU A 378 -0.44 -40.05 -3.40
CA GLU A 378 0.66 -39.79 -2.49
C GLU A 378 1.30 -38.44 -2.81
N VAL A 379 1.59 -37.66 -1.76
CA VAL A 379 2.30 -36.39 -1.85
C VAL A 379 3.76 -36.63 -1.47
N PRO A 380 4.73 -36.37 -2.38
CA PRO A 380 6.15 -36.56 -2.07
C PRO A 380 6.70 -35.42 -1.20
N ASN A 381 7.83 -35.67 -0.51
CA ASN A 381 8.47 -34.73 0.39
C ASN A 381 8.87 -33.38 -0.25
N ASN A 382 9.11 -33.36 -1.56
CA ASN A 382 9.53 -32.17 -2.29
C ASN A 382 8.35 -31.39 -2.92
N CYS A 383 7.13 -31.63 -2.47
CA CYS A 383 5.90 -31.01 -2.99
C CYS A 383 5.11 -30.28 -1.88
N PRO A 384 5.58 -29.13 -1.41
CA PRO A 384 4.97 -28.43 -0.27
C PRO A 384 3.64 -27.74 -0.57
N ALA A 385 3.29 -27.57 -1.85
CA ALA A 385 1.98 -27.08 -2.29
C ALA A 385 1.53 -27.79 -3.57
N GLN A 386 0.22 -28.00 -3.68
CA GLN A 386 -0.36 -28.78 -4.79
C GLN A 386 -1.53 -28.01 -5.40
N TRP A 387 -1.63 -28.08 -6.73
CA TRP A 387 -2.83 -27.71 -7.44
C TRP A 387 -3.83 -28.86 -7.44
N LEU A 388 -5.00 -28.63 -6.90
CA LEU A 388 -6.20 -29.45 -7.11
C LEU A 388 -7.00 -28.81 -8.23
N ARG A 389 -7.21 -29.55 -9.34
CA ARG A 389 -7.95 -29.05 -10.50
C ARG A 389 -9.01 -30.02 -10.95
N LEU A 390 -10.11 -29.46 -11.41
CA LEU A 390 -11.05 -30.16 -12.26
C LEU A 390 -10.70 -29.81 -13.71
N GLU A 391 -10.32 -30.81 -14.49
CA GLU A 391 -9.86 -30.65 -15.87
C GLU A 391 -10.70 -31.44 -16.84
N THR A 392 -10.83 -30.91 -18.06
CA THR A 392 -11.52 -31.63 -19.13
C THR A 392 -10.61 -32.70 -19.76
N ARG A 393 -11.22 -33.82 -20.11
CA ARG A 393 -10.65 -34.85 -20.95
C ARG A 393 -11.28 -34.74 -22.35
N ALA A 394 -10.73 -33.81 -23.16
CA ALA A 394 -11.22 -33.55 -24.50
C ALA A 394 -11.07 -34.80 -25.41
N LYS A 395 -12.06 -35.06 -26.26
CA LYS A 395 -12.05 -36.13 -27.25
C LYS A 395 -12.58 -35.61 -28.58
N ASP A 396 -12.34 -36.38 -29.64
CA ASP A 396 -12.63 -36.01 -31.03
C ASP A 396 -14.15 -35.84 -31.32
N ARG A 397 -15.02 -36.25 -30.39
CA ARG A 397 -16.46 -36.14 -30.56
C ARG A 397 -17.08 -35.32 -29.42
N ARG A 398 -17.97 -34.41 -29.78
CA ARG A 398 -18.80 -33.72 -28.83
C ARG A 398 -19.71 -34.71 -28.09
N ALA A 399 -19.72 -34.64 -26.79
CA ALA A 399 -20.63 -35.38 -25.92
C ALA A 399 -20.92 -34.51 -24.70
N PRO A 400 -21.96 -33.68 -24.76
CA PRO A 400 -22.34 -32.80 -23.66
C PRO A 400 -22.47 -33.56 -22.35
N THR A 401 -21.93 -32.94 -21.30
CA THR A 401 -21.92 -33.48 -19.95
C THR A 401 -22.33 -32.36 -18.99
N VAL A 402 -23.42 -32.55 -18.24
CA VAL A 402 -23.81 -31.65 -17.17
C VAL A 402 -23.73 -32.41 -15.85
N VAL A 403 -22.90 -31.89 -14.96
CA VAL A 403 -22.56 -32.55 -13.70
C VAL A 403 -22.43 -31.54 -12.56
N TRP A 404 -22.74 -32.02 -11.37
CA TRP A 404 -22.66 -31.25 -10.15
C TRP A 404 -21.68 -31.90 -9.19
N PHE A 405 -20.90 -31.06 -8.48
CA PHE A 405 -19.96 -31.49 -7.45
C PHE A 405 -20.22 -30.77 -6.14
N ASP A 406 -20.07 -31.52 -5.04
CA ASP A 406 -20.17 -30.99 -3.69
C ASP A 406 -19.25 -31.80 -2.76
N ARG A 407 -19.01 -31.28 -1.54
CA ARG A 407 -18.22 -31.91 -0.48
C ARG A 407 -16.88 -32.45 -0.95
N VAL A 408 -16.18 -31.65 -1.78
CA VAL A 408 -14.82 -31.96 -2.21
C VAL A 408 -13.89 -31.90 -1.01
N ALA A 409 -13.23 -33.00 -0.67
CA ALA A 409 -12.37 -33.08 0.49
C ALA A 409 -11.12 -33.93 0.21
N ILE A 410 -10.05 -33.64 0.95
CA ILE A 410 -8.85 -34.46 1.01
C ILE A 410 -8.55 -34.74 2.48
N SER A 411 -8.30 -36.00 2.81
CA SER A 411 -7.93 -36.44 4.15
C SER A 411 -6.72 -37.37 4.09
N PRO A 412 -5.96 -37.55 5.18
CA PRO A 412 -4.95 -38.60 5.27
C PRO A 412 -5.57 -39.97 4.96
N ALA A 413 -4.88 -40.78 4.19
CA ALA A 413 -5.29 -42.17 3.93
C ALA A 413 -4.64 -43.05 5.01
N ASN A 414 -5.45 -43.51 5.95
CA ASN A 414 -5.03 -44.52 6.92
C ASN A 414 -4.84 -45.89 6.22
#